data_5bd4d7e06cb0baf5327844389b6a5334
#
_entry.id   5bd4d7e06cb0baf5327844389b6a5334
#
_cell.length_a   1.000
_cell.length_b   1.000
_cell.length_c   1.000
_cell.angle_alpha   90.00
_cell.angle_beta   90.00
_cell.angle_gamma   90.00
#
_symmetry.space_group_name_H-M   'P 1'
#
loop_
_entity.id
_entity.type
_entity.pdbx_description
1 polymer ?
#
loop_
_entity_poly.entity_id
_entity_poly.type
_entity_poly.pdbx_seq_one_letter_code
_entity_poly.pdbx_strand_id
1 'polypeptide(L)'
;GDSLQVELGEDLGRSLKQLAQQQGVTLFMLLLASFQTLLHRYSGQPEIRVGVPIANRTRVETERLIGFFVNTQVLKADFDLETRFDVLLQQVKRTALEAQAHQDLPFEQLVEALQPQRSLSHSPLFQVMYNHQNAGQGKALELPGLRVEALERASATAQFDLTLDTYESGDALSASLIYATSLFERSTVERLAAHWRNLLEAICQDASQRVGELPMLAEAEYVELVRGCESAPCAEPACLHPLVEAQAARTPEATAVVHGEIELSYRELNRRANVLAHRLRAEGVGPDVPVGIAMQRSPEL
;
A
#
# COMPACT_ATOMS: atom_id res chain seq x y z
N GLY A 1 -5.78 -0.62 -19.42
CA GLY A 1 -5.38 -1.52 -18.34
C GLY A 1 -4.58 -2.71 -18.83
N ASP A 2 -4.06 -3.49 -17.92
CA ASP A 2 -3.37 -4.75 -18.17
C ASP A 2 -3.69 -5.71 -17.03
N SER A 3 -3.30 -6.99 -17.16
CA SER A 3 -3.52 -8.01 -16.14
C SER A 3 -2.26 -8.86 -15.92
N LEU A 4 -2.06 -9.27 -14.67
CA LEU A 4 -1.00 -10.16 -14.24
C LEU A 4 -1.60 -11.42 -13.62
N GLN A 5 -1.30 -12.58 -14.19
CA GLN A 5 -1.70 -13.87 -13.62
C GLN A 5 -0.71 -14.29 -12.52
N VAL A 6 -1.24 -14.83 -11.43
CA VAL A 6 -0.50 -15.25 -10.24
C VAL A 6 -0.92 -16.68 -9.87
N GLU A 7 -0.02 -17.61 -10.02
CA GLU A 7 -0.23 -19.00 -9.58
C GLU A 7 0.21 -19.13 -8.12
N LEU A 8 -0.73 -19.49 -7.24
CA LEU A 8 -0.47 -19.71 -5.82
C LEU A 8 -0.18 -21.20 -5.51
N GLY A 9 -0.66 -22.09 -6.37
CA GLY A 9 -0.43 -23.53 -6.26
C GLY A 9 -1.39 -24.25 -5.31
N GLU A 10 -1.27 -25.58 -5.28
CA GLU A 10 -2.15 -26.46 -4.49
C GLU A 10 -1.80 -26.46 -3.00
N ASP A 11 -0.50 -26.45 -2.66
CA ASP A 11 -0.05 -26.55 -1.26
C ASP A 11 -0.45 -25.32 -0.45
N LEU A 12 -0.25 -24.13 -1.01
CA LEU A 12 -0.69 -22.88 -0.37
C LEU A 12 -2.21 -22.81 -0.33
N GLY A 13 -2.91 -23.21 -1.41
CA GLY A 13 -4.37 -23.28 -1.46
C GLY A 13 -4.93 -24.19 -0.36
N ARG A 14 -4.35 -25.37 -0.16
CA ARG A 14 -4.74 -26.33 0.91
C ARG A 14 -4.49 -25.74 2.29
N SER A 15 -3.33 -25.12 2.52
CA SER A 15 -2.98 -24.51 3.80
C SER A 15 -3.93 -23.36 4.16
N LEU A 16 -4.27 -22.49 3.19
CA LEU A 16 -5.23 -21.40 3.38
C LEU A 16 -6.65 -21.90 3.70
N LYS A 17 -7.11 -22.97 3.03
CA LYS A 17 -8.40 -23.59 3.34
C LYS A 17 -8.44 -24.19 4.75
N GLN A 18 -7.37 -24.85 5.14
CA GLN A 18 -7.25 -25.42 6.48
C GLN A 18 -7.25 -24.32 7.54
N LEU A 19 -6.50 -23.22 7.32
CA LEU A 19 -6.50 -22.07 8.21
C LEU A 19 -7.88 -21.41 8.29
N ALA A 20 -8.55 -21.20 7.16
CA ALA A 20 -9.90 -20.65 7.13
C ALA A 20 -10.87 -21.49 7.97
N GLN A 21 -10.81 -22.82 7.83
CA GLN A 21 -11.61 -23.74 8.63
C GLN A 21 -11.27 -23.64 10.13
N GLN A 22 -10.00 -23.61 10.50
CA GLN A 22 -9.55 -23.47 11.90
C GLN A 22 -10.03 -22.15 12.54
N GLN A 23 -10.01 -21.07 11.77
CA GLN A 23 -10.46 -19.74 12.22
C GLN A 23 -11.98 -19.55 12.11
N GLY A 24 -12.72 -20.54 11.59
CA GLY A 24 -14.16 -20.49 11.41
C GLY A 24 -14.60 -19.39 10.43
N VAL A 25 -13.82 -19.14 9.37
CA VAL A 25 -14.10 -18.17 8.31
C VAL A 25 -14.14 -18.87 6.94
N THR A 26 -14.63 -18.18 5.91
CA THR A 26 -14.52 -18.64 4.53
C THR A 26 -13.17 -18.29 3.92
N LEU A 27 -12.75 -19.02 2.88
CA LEU A 27 -11.54 -18.67 2.12
C LEU A 27 -11.63 -17.25 1.55
N PHE A 28 -12.80 -16.81 1.08
CA PHE A 28 -13.09 -15.43 0.66
C PHE A 28 -12.68 -14.42 1.74
N MET A 29 -13.12 -14.62 2.99
CA MET A 29 -12.85 -13.71 4.11
C MET A 29 -11.36 -13.65 4.44
N LEU A 30 -10.68 -14.79 4.40
CA LEU A 30 -9.24 -14.87 4.63
C LEU A 30 -8.44 -14.13 3.55
N LEU A 31 -8.77 -14.37 2.29
CA LEU A 31 -8.11 -13.71 1.15
C LEU A 31 -8.39 -12.21 1.13
N LEU A 32 -9.63 -11.79 1.45
CA LEU A 32 -9.98 -10.38 1.60
C LEU A 32 -9.15 -9.70 2.70
N ALA A 33 -9.05 -10.33 3.89
CA ALA A 33 -8.25 -9.80 4.99
C ALA A 33 -6.76 -9.68 4.64
N SER A 34 -6.20 -10.68 3.93
CA SER A 34 -4.82 -10.62 3.46
C SER A 34 -4.60 -9.51 2.44
N PHE A 35 -5.56 -9.29 1.54
CA PHE A 35 -5.50 -8.20 0.55
C PHE A 35 -5.63 -6.83 1.21
N GLN A 36 -6.53 -6.67 2.18
CA GLN A 36 -6.63 -5.44 2.98
C GLN A 36 -5.34 -5.18 3.77
N THR A 37 -4.70 -6.22 4.29
CA THR A 37 -3.37 -6.11 4.93
C THR A 37 -2.32 -5.60 3.95
N LEU A 38 -2.25 -6.15 2.74
CA LEU A 38 -1.35 -5.67 1.69
C LEU A 38 -1.59 -4.19 1.38
N LEU A 39 -2.84 -3.80 1.15
CA LEU A 39 -3.21 -2.41 0.84
C LEU A 39 -2.85 -1.45 1.98
N HIS A 40 -3.07 -1.85 3.23
CA HIS A 40 -2.67 -1.07 4.41
C HIS A 40 -1.15 -0.86 4.47
N ARG A 41 -0.38 -1.94 4.29
CA ARG A 41 1.08 -1.91 4.32
C ARG A 41 1.68 -1.02 3.22
N TYR A 42 1.02 -0.91 2.06
CA TYR A 42 1.44 -0.03 0.96
C TYR A 42 0.98 1.42 1.12
N SER A 43 -0.23 1.64 1.61
CA SER A 43 -0.83 2.98 1.67
C SER A 43 -0.59 3.70 3.00
N GLY A 44 -0.33 2.97 4.09
CA GLY A 44 -0.29 3.51 5.45
C GLY A 44 -1.66 3.97 5.96
N GLN A 45 -2.75 3.72 5.22
CA GLN A 45 -4.10 4.13 5.63
C GLN A 45 -4.65 3.16 6.68
N PRO A 46 -5.19 3.64 7.81
CA PRO A 46 -5.76 2.77 8.83
C PRO A 46 -7.12 2.20 8.40
N GLU A 47 -7.82 2.87 7.49
CA GLU A 47 -9.12 2.46 6.96
C GLU A 47 -8.97 1.98 5.52
N ILE A 48 -9.23 0.70 5.28
CA ILE A 48 -9.15 0.09 3.96
C ILE A 48 -10.54 -0.30 3.48
N ARG A 49 -10.95 0.23 2.34
CA ARG A 49 -12.24 -0.04 1.68
C ARG A 49 -12.01 -0.80 0.39
N VAL A 50 -12.70 -1.92 0.25
CA VAL A 50 -12.62 -2.77 -0.94
C VAL A 50 -14.03 -3.00 -1.48
N GLY A 51 -14.25 -2.74 -2.78
CA GLY A 51 -15.47 -3.11 -3.47
C GLY A 51 -15.52 -4.62 -3.72
N VAL A 52 -16.67 -5.23 -3.49
CA VAL A 52 -16.87 -6.67 -3.72
C VAL A 52 -18.14 -6.85 -4.53
N PRO A 53 -18.09 -7.44 -5.74
CA PRO A 53 -19.27 -7.74 -6.52
C PRO A 53 -20.01 -8.92 -5.90
N ILE A 54 -21.32 -8.85 -5.85
CA ILE A 54 -22.21 -9.93 -5.43
C ILE A 54 -23.20 -10.27 -6.53
N ALA A 55 -23.53 -11.55 -6.68
CA ALA A 55 -24.46 -12.00 -7.71
C ALA A 55 -25.89 -11.48 -7.52
N ASN A 56 -26.25 -11.12 -6.28
CA ASN A 56 -27.57 -10.61 -5.89
C ASN A 56 -28.74 -11.50 -6.38
N ARG A 57 -28.52 -12.83 -6.37
CA ARG A 57 -29.53 -13.83 -6.76
C ARG A 57 -29.97 -14.60 -5.52
N THR A 58 -30.76 -13.95 -4.67
CA THR A 58 -31.22 -14.45 -3.37
C THR A 58 -32.44 -15.37 -3.46
N ARG A 59 -33.08 -15.43 -4.65
CA ARG A 59 -34.27 -16.24 -4.90
C ARG A 59 -34.00 -17.28 -5.96
N VAL A 60 -34.46 -18.52 -5.75
CA VAL A 60 -34.31 -19.65 -6.69
C VAL A 60 -34.83 -19.30 -8.09
N GLU A 61 -35.90 -18.50 -8.17
CA GLU A 61 -36.51 -18.07 -9.42
C GLU A 61 -35.56 -17.17 -10.25
N THR A 62 -34.63 -16.47 -9.58
CA THR A 62 -33.67 -15.56 -10.25
C THR A 62 -32.40 -16.26 -10.70
N GLU A 63 -32.09 -17.47 -10.21
CA GLU A 63 -30.85 -18.17 -10.50
C GLU A 63 -30.64 -18.45 -11.99
N ARG A 64 -31.71 -18.79 -12.71
CA ARG A 64 -31.66 -19.17 -14.15
C ARG A 64 -32.04 -18.01 -15.09
N LEU A 65 -32.36 -16.85 -14.56
CA LEU A 65 -32.72 -15.71 -15.42
C LEU A 65 -31.47 -15.08 -16.03
N ILE A 66 -31.55 -14.76 -17.29
CA ILE A 66 -30.52 -13.95 -17.98
C ILE A 66 -30.84 -12.48 -17.67
N GLY A 67 -29.88 -11.76 -17.13
CA GLY A 67 -30.04 -10.34 -16.79
C GLY A 67 -28.89 -9.83 -15.91
N PHE A 68 -28.85 -8.52 -15.73
CA PHE A 68 -27.90 -7.85 -14.86
C PHE A 68 -28.47 -7.77 -13.44
N PHE A 69 -27.95 -8.61 -12.54
CA PHE A 69 -28.35 -8.68 -11.13
C PHE A 69 -27.23 -8.26 -10.18
N VAL A 70 -26.02 -8.12 -10.71
CA VAL A 70 -24.83 -7.83 -9.89
C VAL A 70 -25.03 -6.51 -9.13
N ASN A 71 -24.76 -6.57 -7.84
CA ASN A 71 -24.64 -5.40 -6.97
C ASN A 71 -23.22 -5.35 -6.42
N THR A 72 -22.79 -4.21 -5.90
CA THR A 72 -21.46 -4.03 -5.29
C THR A 72 -21.62 -3.68 -3.82
N GLN A 73 -20.91 -4.42 -2.96
CA GLN A 73 -20.75 -4.10 -1.55
C GLN A 73 -19.40 -3.43 -1.30
N VAL A 74 -19.34 -2.57 -0.29
CA VAL A 74 -18.08 -1.96 0.16
C VAL A 74 -17.72 -2.56 1.52
N LEU A 75 -16.69 -3.39 1.55
CA LEU A 75 -16.20 -4.02 2.76
C LEU A 75 -15.03 -3.21 3.34
N LYS A 76 -15.30 -2.62 4.50
CA LYS A 76 -14.35 -1.77 5.23
C LYS A 76 -13.68 -2.56 6.34
N ALA A 77 -12.38 -2.35 6.51
CA ALA A 77 -11.64 -2.76 7.68
C ALA A 77 -10.88 -1.58 8.28
N ASP A 78 -10.91 -1.46 9.61
CA ASP A 78 -10.18 -0.47 10.40
C ASP A 78 -9.15 -1.17 11.28
N PHE A 79 -7.87 -0.94 11.05
CA PHE A 79 -6.78 -1.57 11.79
C PHE A 79 -5.47 -0.80 11.64
N ASP A 80 -4.52 -1.13 12.47
CA ASP A 80 -3.18 -0.58 12.48
C ASP A 80 -2.11 -1.69 12.39
N LEU A 81 -0.84 -1.30 12.39
CA LEU A 81 0.29 -2.23 12.31
C LEU A 81 0.40 -3.15 13.56
N GLU A 82 -0.13 -2.72 14.70
CA GLU A 82 -0.11 -3.47 15.97
C GLU A 82 -1.25 -4.50 16.05
N THR A 83 -2.24 -4.37 15.18
CA THR A 83 -3.38 -5.30 15.11
C THR A 83 -2.91 -6.69 14.69
N ARG A 84 -3.30 -7.73 15.43
CA ARG A 84 -3.02 -9.11 15.06
C ARG A 84 -3.89 -9.53 13.87
N PHE A 85 -3.32 -10.33 12.97
CA PHE A 85 -4.06 -10.75 11.78
C PHE A 85 -5.31 -11.58 12.09
N ASP A 86 -5.27 -12.45 13.10
CA ASP A 86 -6.44 -13.23 13.53
C ASP A 86 -7.58 -12.33 14.04
N VAL A 87 -7.26 -11.21 14.71
CA VAL A 87 -8.24 -10.21 15.15
C VAL A 87 -8.84 -9.47 13.96
N LEU A 88 -8.00 -9.04 13.00
CA LEU A 88 -8.45 -8.46 11.74
C LEU A 88 -9.38 -9.42 10.99
N LEU A 89 -9.02 -10.70 10.91
CA LEU A 89 -9.82 -11.72 10.23
C LEU A 89 -11.22 -11.86 10.83
N GLN A 90 -11.34 -11.82 12.17
CA GLN A 90 -12.64 -11.83 12.83
C GLN A 90 -13.44 -10.53 12.60
N GLN A 91 -12.76 -9.39 12.47
CA GLN A 91 -13.40 -8.14 12.07
C GLN A 91 -13.95 -8.24 10.64
N VAL A 92 -13.16 -8.73 9.69
CA VAL A 92 -13.57 -8.92 8.29
C VAL A 92 -14.74 -9.89 8.19
N LYS A 93 -14.71 -11.00 8.96
CA LYS A 93 -15.85 -11.92 9.05
C LYS A 93 -17.13 -11.20 9.47
N ARG A 94 -17.08 -10.42 10.55
CA ARG A 94 -18.25 -9.69 11.05
C ARG A 94 -18.76 -8.71 9.99
N THR A 95 -17.87 -7.89 9.40
CA THR A 95 -18.23 -6.94 8.35
C THR A 95 -18.85 -7.63 7.13
N ALA A 96 -18.28 -8.75 6.69
CA ALA A 96 -18.81 -9.51 5.55
C ALA A 96 -20.21 -10.08 5.81
N LEU A 97 -20.44 -10.62 7.03
CA LEU A 97 -21.76 -11.15 7.41
C LEU A 97 -22.81 -10.04 7.56
N GLU A 98 -22.44 -8.91 8.14
CA GLU A 98 -23.32 -7.71 8.24
C GLU A 98 -23.65 -7.17 6.84
N ALA A 99 -22.66 -7.06 5.95
CA ALA A 99 -22.90 -6.63 4.57
C ALA A 99 -23.82 -7.60 3.82
N GLN A 100 -23.64 -8.91 4.01
CA GLN A 100 -24.51 -9.92 3.41
C GLN A 100 -25.96 -9.79 3.90
N ALA A 101 -26.18 -9.46 5.17
CA ALA A 101 -27.53 -9.23 5.71
C ALA A 101 -28.23 -8.02 5.07
N HIS A 102 -27.48 -7.09 4.48
CA HIS A 102 -27.98 -5.87 3.83
C HIS A 102 -27.68 -5.84 2.32
N GLN A 103 -27.49 -7.00 1.69
CA GLN A 103 -27.06 -7.10 0.29
C GLN A 103 -28.07 -6.57 -0.73
N ASP A 104 -29.33 -6.42 -0.34
CA ASP A 104 -30.41 -5.90 -1.19
C ASP A 104 -30.31 -4.37 -1.41
N LEU A 105 -29.50 -3.66 -0.62
CA LEU A 105 -29.29 -2.22 -0.79
C LEU A 105 -28.45 -1.96 -2.05
N PRO A 106 -28.99 -1.25 -3.07
CA PRO A 106 -28.23 -0.91 -4.26
C PRO A 106 -27.06 0.03 -3.93
N PHE A 107 -25.91 -0.18 -4.61
CA PHE A 107 -24.71 0.63 -4.42
C PHE A 107 -24.97 2.14 -4.65
N GLU A 108 -25.79 2.47 -5.64
CA GLU A 108 -26.14 3.86 -5.96
C GLU A 108 -26.87 4.54 -4.81
N GLN A 109 -27.77 3.83 -4.10
CA GLN A 109 -28.45 4.37 -2.92
C GLN A 109 -27.48 4.58 -1.75
N LEU A 110 -26.49 3.69 -1.59
CA LEU A 110 -25.43 3.88 -0.59
C LEU A 110 -24.63 5.14 -0.89
N VAL A 111 -24.24 5.37 -2.15
CA VAL A 111 -23.54 6.58 -2.58
C VAL A 111 -24.37 7.83 -2.35
N GLU A 112 -25.67 7.78 -2.63
CA GLU A 112 -26.59 8.90 -2.41
C GLU A 112 -26.73 9.23 -0.92
N ALA A 113 -26.88 8.22 -0.06
CA ALA A 113 -27.03 8.40 1.38
C ALA A 113 -25.76 8.96 2.06
N LEU A 114 -24.58 8.50 1.64
CA LEU A 114 -23.30 8.93 2.21
C LEU A 114 -22.78 10.25 1.63
N GLN A 115 -23.28 10.69 0.50
CA GLN A 115 -22.89 11.93 -0.19
C GLN A 115 -21.36 12.17 -0.25
N PRO A 116 -20.55 11.18 -0.68
CA PRO A 116 -19.11 11.38 -0.76
C PRO A 116 -18.79 12.48 -1.76
N GLN A 117 -17.60 13.09 -1.62
CA GLN A 117 -17.12 14.04 -2.63
C GLN A 117 -17.02 13.31 -3.98
N ARG A 118 -17.81 13.80 -4.94
CA ARG A 118 -17.81 13.23 -6.29
C ARG A 118 -16.54 13.67 -7.03
N SER A 119 -15.83 12.71 -7.60
CA SER A 119 -14.69 12.93 -8.48
C SER A 119 -14.96 12.26 -9.82
N LEU A 120 -14.49 12.87 -10.90
CA LEU A 120 -14.52 12.24 -12.22
C LEU A 120 -13.35 11.28 -12.44
N SER A 121 -12.36 11.31 -11.55
CA SER A 121 -11.12 10.53 -11.68
C SER A 121 -11.15 9.19 -10.94
N HIS A 122 -12.09 8.98 -10.00
CA HIS A 122 -12.15 7.74 -9.20
C HIS A 122 -13.57 7.45 -8.70
N SER A 123 -13.82 6.17 -8.38
CA SER A 123 -15.06 5.72 -7.75
C SER A 123 -15.27 6.40 -6.38
N PRO A 124 -16.50 6.74 -5.99
CA PRO A 124 -16.77 7.59 -4.84
C PRO A 124 -16.45 6.95 -3.48
N LEU A 125 -16.52 5.63 -3.33
CA LEU A 125 -16.36 4.95 -2.05
C LEU A 125 -15.14 4.04 -1.96
N PHE A 126 -14.66 3.52 -3.09
CA PHE A 126 -13.52 2.63 -3.18
C PHE A 126 -12.86 2.75 -4.56
N GLN A 127 -11.56 2.45 -4.66
CA GLN A 127 -10.78 2.42 -5.89
C GLN A 127 -10.28 1.02 -6.23
N VAL A 128 -10.35 0.12 -5.26
CA VAL A 128 -9.85 -1.25 -5.35
C VAL A 128 -10.99 -2.24 -5.22
N MET A 129 -11.01 -3.25 -6.10
CA MET A 129 -12.03 -4.30 -6.11
C MET A 129 -11.41 -5.66 -5.80
N TYR A 130 -12.16 -6.50 -5.11
CA TYR A 130 -11.83 -7.89 -4.86
C TYR A 130 -12.98 -8.78 -5.29
N ASN A 131 -12.69 -9.80 -6.10
CA ASN A 131 -13.65 -10.79 -6.54
C ASN A 131 -13.10 -12.20 -6.30
N HIS A 132 -13.92 -13.10 -5.79
CA HIS A 132 -13.57 -14.49 -5.55
C HIS A 132 -14.51 -15.41 -6.30
N GLN A 133 -13.97 -16.25 -7.15
CA GLN A 133 -14.73 -17.17 -7.97
C GLN A 133 -14.39 -18.62 -7.60
N ASN A 134 -15.41 -19.39 -7.32
CA ASN A 134 -15.28 -20.82 -7.16
C ASN A 134 -15.48 -21.49 -8.52
N ALA A 135 -14.40 -22.00 -9.12
CA ALA A 135 -14.43 -22.65 -10.42
C ALA A 135 -15.24 -23.97 -10.44
N GLY A 136 -15.72 -24.43 -9.30
CA GLY A 136 -16.60 -25.60 -9.20
C GLY A 136 -17.96 -25.42 -9.91
N GLN A 137 -18.31 -24.20 -10.31
CA GLN A 137 -19.50 -23.92 -11.17
C GLN A 137 -19.19 -23.84 -12.66
N GLY A 138 -17.92 -23.71 -13.04
CA GLY A 138 -17.46 -23.79 -14.42
C GLY A 138 -17.02 -25.20 -14.78
N LYS A 139 -17.93 -26.19 -14.74
CA LYS A 139 -17.68 -27.43 -15.53
C LYS A 139 -17.28 -26.97 -16.92
N ALA A 140 -16.08 -27.34 -17.37
CA ALA A 140 -15.71 -27.19 -18.78
C ALA A 140 -16.95 -27.59 -19.60
N LEU A 141 -17.41 -26.68 -20.45
CA LEU A 141 -18.64 -26.89 -21.19
C LEU A 141 -18.41 -28.13 -22.09
N GLU A 142 -18.73 -29.31 -21.56
CA GLU A 142 -18.65 -30.57 -22.33
C GLU A 142 -19.80 -30.57 -23.32
N LEU A 143 -19.52 -30.09 -24.52
CA LEU A 143 -20.45 -30.19 -25.63
C LEU A 143 -20.14 -31.47 -26.41
N PRO A 144 -21.11 -32.39 -26.58
CA PRO A 144 -20.88 -33.65 -27.30
C PRO A 144 -20.31 -33.38 -28.69
N GLY A 145 -19.13 -33.93 -28.96
CA GLY A 145 -18.47 -33.83 -30.26
C GLY A 145 -17.69 -32.51 -30.48
N LEU A 146 -17.58 -31.63 -29.48
CA LEU A 146 -16.82 -30.39 -29.55
C LEU A 146 -15.73 -30.38 -28.48
N ARG A 147 -14.53 -29.90 -28.85
CA ARG A 147 -13.46 -29.56 -27.90
C ARG A 147 -13.53 -28.08 -27.63
N VAL A 148 -13.79 -27.71 -26.37
CA VAL A 148 -13.84 -26.33 -25.94
C VAL A 148 -12.48 -25.98 -25.34
N GLU A 149 -11.82 -24.98 -25.91
CA GLU A 149 -10.56 -24.43 -25.39
C GLU A 149 -10.80 -22.96 -24.97
N ALA A 150 -10.32 -22.64 -23.78
CA ALA A 150 -10.33 -21.25 -23.32
C ALA A 150 -9.24 -20.46 -24.06
N LEU A 151 -9.66 -19.39 -24.72
CA LEU A 151 -8.71 -18.46 -25.35
C LEU A 151 -8.42 -17.34 -24.34
N GLU A 152 -7.15 -17.18 -24.01
CA GLU A 152 -6.70 -16.04 -23.24
C GLU A 152 -6.90 -14.76 -24.06
N ARG A 153 -7.78 -13.90 -23.60
CA ARG A 153 -7.98 -12.59 -24.17
C ARG A 153 -7.32 -11.56 -23.27
N ALA A 154 -6.27 -10.91 -23.75
CA ALA A 154 -5.71 -9.76 -23.06
C ALA A 154 -6.80 -8.68 -22.90
N SER A 155 -7.22 -8.41 -21.68
CA SER A 155 -8.12 -7.29 -21.39
C SER A 155 -7.29 -6.01 -21.36
N ALA A 156 -7.56 -5.10 -22.29
CA ALA A 156 -6.87 -3.81 -22.37
C ALA A 156 -7.55 -2.73 -21.51
N THR A 157 -8.55 -3.09 -20.67
CA THR A 157 -9.32 -2.13 -19.87
C THR A 157 -9.30 -2.52 -18.40
N ALA A 158 -9.05 -1.54 -17.54
CA ALA A 158 -9.26 -1.66 -16.09
C ALA A 158 -10.38 -0.70 -15.71
N GLN A 159 -11.38 -1.20 -14.99
CA GLN A 159 -12.53 -0.41 -14.53
C GLN A 159 -12.19 0.33 -13.23
N PHE A 160 -11.31 -0.22 -12.42
CA PHE A 160 -10.83 0.32 -11.15
C PHE A 160 -9.32 0.47 -11.20
N ASP A 161 -8.76 1.16 -10.21
CA ASP A 161 -7.31 1.33 -10.12
C ASP A 161 -6.60 -0.01 -10.04
N LEU A 162 -7.14 -0.91 -9.20
CA LEU A 162 -6.65 -2.28 -9.02
C LEU A 162 -7.84 -3.22 -8.72
N THR A 163 -7.85 -4.38 -9.37
CA THR A 163 -8.78 -5.48 -9.08
C THR A 163 -7.99 -6.74 -8.81
N LEU A 164 -8.28 -7.42 -7.71
CA LEU A 164 -7.81 -8.75 -7.42
C LEU A 164 -8.94 -9.75 -7.67
N ASP A 165 -8.79 -10.57 -8.69
CA ASP A 165 -9.63 -11.73 -8.92
C ASP A 165 -8.93 -12.98 -8.42
N THR A 166 -9.61 -13.82 -7.64
CA THR A 166 -9.09 -15.10 -7.16
C THR A 166 -9.97 -16.26 -7.63
N TYR A 167 -9.34 -17.34 -8.02
CA TYR A 167 -10.01 -18.51 -8.61
C TYR A 167 -9.63 -19.76 -7.83
N GLU A 168 -10.64 -20.50 -7.41
CA GLU A 168 -10.50 -21.77 -6.70
C GLU A 168 -10.87 -22.92 -7.63
N SER A 169 -9.96 -23.87 -7.82
CA SER A 169 -10.20 -25.12 -8.59
C SER A 169 -9.68 -26.31 -7.81
N GLY A 170 -10.57 -27.05 -7.12
CA GLY A 170 -10.15 -28.09 -6.19
C GLY A 170 -9.26 -27.48 -5.08
N ASP A 171 -8.04 -28.00 -4.91
CA ASP A 171 -7.07 -27.44 -3.97
C ASP A 171 -6.21 -26.32 -4.59
N ALA A 172 -6.20 -26.21 -5.91
CA ALA A 172 -5.45 -25.17 -6.58
C ALA A 172 -6.10 -23.78 -6.40
N LEU A 173 -5.26 -22.80 -6.14
CA LEU A 173 -5.63 -21.39 -6.05
C LEU A 173 -4.80 -20.58 -7.02
N SER A 174 -5.46 -19.77 -7.81
CA SER A 174 -4.82 -18.81 -8.71
C SER A 174 -5.47 -17.44 -8.55
N ALA A 175 -4.79 -16.41 -9.00
CA ALA A 175 -5.28 -15.05 -8.95
C ALA A 175 -4.91 -14.28 -10.21
N SER A 176 -5.64 -13.19 -10.46
CA SER A 176 -5.33 -12.22 -11.49
C SER A 176 -5.40 -10.81 -10.89
N LEU A 177 -4.35 -10.03 -11.09
CA LEU A 177 -4.31 -8.61 -10.75
C LEU A 177 -4.57 -7.80 -12.03
N ILE A 178 -5.73 -7.17 -12.11
CA ILE A 178 -6.09 -6.27 -13.20
C ILE A 178 -5.84 -4.84 -12.72
N TYR A 179 -5.13 -4.03 -13.49
CA TYR A 179 -4.68 -2.72 -13.03
C TYR A 179 -4.74 -1.65 -14.12
N ALA A 180 -4.86 -0.40 -13.70
CA ALA A 180 -4.79 0.76 -14.58
C ALA A 180 -3.32 1.07 -14.93
N THR A 181 -2.94 0.92 -16.20
CA THR A 181 -1.57 1.17 -16.68
C THR A 181 -1.18 2.65 -16.65
N SER A 182 -2.14 3.55 -16.43
CA SER A 182 -1.89 4.96 -16.16
C SER A 182 -1.42 5.24 -14.73
N LEU A 183 -1.63 4.30 -13.79
CA LEU A 183 -1.29 4.43 -12.38
C LEU A 183 -0.16 3.49 -11.95
N PHE A 184 -0.07 2.31 -12.56
CA PHE A 184 0.87 1.26 -12.14
C PHE A 184 1.69 0.76 -13.32
N GLU A 185 2.98 0.67 -13.10
CA GLU A 185 3.89 -0.07 -13.96
C GLU A 185 3.77 -1.58 -13.69
N ARG A 186 3.99 -2.40 -14.71
CA ARG A 186 3.92 -3.87 -14.60
C ARG A 186 4.84 -4.40 -13.49
N SER A 187 6.05 -3.91 -13.40
CA SER A 187 7.03 -4.30 -12.36
C SER A 187 6.54 -4.00 -10.93
N THR A 188 5.76 -2.94 -10.74
CA THR A 188 5.13 -2.61 -9.46
C THR A 188 4.06 -3.63 -9.09
N VAL A 189 3.23 -4.05 -10.07
CA VAL A 189 2.20 -5.06 -9.85
C VAL A 189 2.81 -6.45 -9.64
N GLU A 190 3.91 -6.77 -10.31
CA GLU A 190 4.67 -8.02 -10.09
C GLU A 190 5.21 -8.09 -8.65
N ARG A 191 5.78 -7.00 -8.13
CA ARG A 191 6.19 -6.93 -6.71
C ARG A 191 5.01 -7.04 -5.75
N LEU A 192 3.92 -6.35 -6.04
CA LEU A 192 2.70 -6.40 -5.23
C LEU A 192 2.13 -7.83 -5.14
N ALA A 193 2.16 -8.57 -6.26
CA ALA A 193 1.79 -9.97 -6.31
C ALA A 193 2.71 -10.87 -5.47
N ALA A 194 4.03 -10.67 -5.57
CA ALA A 194 5.02 -11.39 -4.79
C ALA A 194 4.86 -11.11 -3.29
N HIS A 195 4.67 -9.85 -2.90
CA HIS A 195 4.43 -9.45 -1.51
C HIS A 195 3.15 -10.04 -0.95
N TRP A 196 2.07 -10.07 -1.74
CA TRP A 196 0.82 -10.71 -1.31
C TRP A 196 1.00 -12.22 -1.10
N ARG A 197 1.72 -12.90 -1.99
CA ARG A 197 2.06 -14.32 -1.82
C ARG A 197 2.84 -14.56 -0.53
N ASN A 198 3.88 -13.76 -0.27
CA ASN A 198 4.67 -13.87 0.97
C ASN A 198 3.80 -13.66 2.22
N LEU A 199 2.88 -12.68 2.19
CA LEU A 199 1.91 -12.48 3.27
C LEU A 199 1.02 -13.69 3.47
N LEU A 200 0.50 -14.31 2.40
CA LEU A 200 -0.33 -15.52 2.51
C LEU A 200 0.44 -16.67 3.13
N GLU A 201 1.69 -16.88 2.72
CA GLU A 201 2.57 -17.91 3.28
C GLU A 201 2.86 -17.65 4.77
N ALA A 202 3.16 -16.41 5.16
CA ALA A 202 3.38 -16.01 6.54
C ALA A 202 2.13 -16.18 7.43
N ILE A 203 0.98 -15.78 6.92
CA ILE A 203 -0.32 -15.96 7.60
C ILE A 203 -0.62 -17.44 7.84
N CYS A 204 -0.30 -18.33 6.88
CA CYS A 204 -0.44 -19.79 7.05
C CYS A 204 0.49 -20.35 8.12
N GLN A 205 1.68 -19.77 8.31
CA GLN A 205 2.62 -20.19 9.35
C GLN A 205 2.15 -19.77 10.74
N ASP A 206 1.75 -18.51 10.89
CA ASP A 206 1.25 -17.96 12.16
C ASP A 206 0.33 -16.76 11.94
N ALA A 207 -0.98 -17.01 12.01
CA ALA A 207 -2.01 -15.96 11.90
C ALA A 207 -2.11 -15.05 13.14
N SER A 208 -1.39 -15.35 14.22
CA SER A 208 -1.41 -14.53 15.45
C SER A 208 -0.43 -13.34 15.41
N GLN A 209 0.43 -13.27 14.38
CA GLN A 209 1.37 -12.17 14.20
C GLN A 209 0.66 -10.83 13.98
N ARG A 210 1.33 -9.75 14.36
CA ARG A 210 0.85 -8.40 14.06
C ARG A 210 0.96 -8.11 12.57
N VAL A 211 0.02 -7.35 12.04
CA VAL A 211 -0.01 -6.95 10.63
C VAL A 211 1.30 -6.29 10.20
N GLY A 212 1.91 -5.48 11.10
CA GLY A 212 3.19 -4.82 10.85
C GLY A 212 4.39 -5.77 10.79
N GLU A 213 4.33 -6.91 11.48
CA GLU A 213 5.42 -7.88 11.61
C GLU A 213 5.37 -9.00 10.55
N LEU A 214 4.22 -9.19 9.88
CA LEU A 214 4.09 -10.20 8.83
C LEU A 214 5.13 -9.99 7.73
N PRO A 215 5.97 -10.99 7.42
CA PRO A 215 6.94 -10.91 6.34
C PRO A 215 6.26 -10.66 5.00
N MET A 216 6.61 -9.56 4.36
CA MET A 216 6.07 -9.17 3.05
C MET A 216 7.16 -9.20 1.97
N LEU A 217 8.38 -8.76 2.33
CA LEU A 217 9.52 -8.69 1.43
C LEU A 217 10.20 -10.06 1.31
N ALA A 218 10.68 -10.40 0.11
CA ALA A 218 11.63 -11.48 -0.04
C ALA A 218 12.98 -11.10 0.60
N GLU A 219 13.74 -12.10 1.10
CA GLU A 219 15.03 -11.85 1.76
C GLU A 219 15.99 -11.02 0.89
N ALA A 220 16.07 -11.32 -0.40
CA ALA A 220 16.92 -10.58 -1.32
C ALA A 220 16.51 -9.11 -1.44
N GLU A 221 15.22 -8.82 -1.49
CA GLU A 221 14.67 -7.46 -1.56
C GLU A 221 14.89 -6.71 -0.24
N TYR A 222 14.69 -7.37 0.90
CA TYR A 222 15.00 -6.81 2.21
C TYR A 222 16.47 -6.40 2.33
N VAL A 223 17.40 -7.30 1.93
CA VAL A 223 18.84 -7.04 1.96
C VAL A 223 19.21 -5.87 1.03
N GLU A 224 18.60 -5.78 -0.14
CA GLU A 224 18.83 -4.66 -1.08
C GLU A 224 18.37 -3.33 -0.49
N LEU A 225 17.17 -3.27 0.10
CA LEU A 225 16.62 -2.08 0.73
C LEU A 225 17.46 -1.63 1.94
N VAL A 226 17.90 -2.57 2.79
CA VAL A 226 18.72 -2.26 3.96
C VAL A 226 20.11 -1.77 3.54
N ARG A 227 20.75 -2.41 2.55
CA ARG A 227 22.04 -1.96 2.02
C ARG A 227 21.94 -0.60 1.32
N GLY A 228 20.86 -0.33 0.62
CA GLY A 228 20.60 0.98 0.01
C GLY A 228 20.44 2.10 1.05
N CYS A 229 20.08 1.74 2.28
CA CYS A 229 20.00 2.66 3.43
C CYS A 229 21.31 2.75 4.23
N GLU A 230 22.33 1.93 3.95
CA GLU A 230 23.67 2.11 4.50
C GLU A 230 24.22 3.43 3.94
N SER A 231 24.06 4.49 4.72
CA SER A 231 24.71 5.77 4.44
C SER A 231 26.19 5.51 4.27
N ALA A 232 26.80 6.05 3.21
CA ALA A 232 28.25 6.15 3.15
C ALA A 232 28.76 6.61 4.52
N PRO A 233 29.81 6.00 5.09
CA PRO A 233 30.29 6.36 6.40
C PRO A 233 30.42 7.87 6.44
N CYS A 234 29.58 8.51 7.29
CA CYS A 234 29.67 9.93 7.52
C CYS A 234 31.10 10.18 7.98
N ALA A 235 31.88 10.93 7.19
CA ALA A 235 33.14 11.44 7.68
C ALA A 235 32.90 11.98 9.08
N GLU A 236 33.85 11.76 10.01
CA GLU A 236 33.73 12.08 11.45
C GLU A 236 32.76 13.24 11.73
N PRO A 237 31.91 13.18 12.79
CA PRO A 237 30.91 14.18 13.05
C PRO A 237 31.59 15.55 13.24
N ALA A 238 31.83 16.22 12.13
CA ALA A 238 32.36 17.56 12.12
C ALA A 238 31.20 18.52 12.28
N CYS A 239 31.29 19.41 13.25
CA CYS A 239 30.38 20.54 13.33
C CYS A 239 30.41 21.35 12.00
N LEU A 240 29.31 21.99 11.63
CA LEU A 240 29.22 22.75 10.37
C LEU A 240 30.23 23.91 10.30
N HIS A 241 30.50 24.58 11.41
CA HIS A 241 31.40 25.77 11.44
C HIS A 241 32.83 25.45 11.02
N PRO A 242 33.52 24.32 11.41
CA PRO A 242 34.86 24.02 10.92
C PRO A 242 34.91 23.83 9.39
N LEU A 243 33.82 23.37 8.77
CA LEU A 243 33.75 23.22 7.31
C LEU A 243 33.79 24.60 6.61
N VAL A 244 33.08 25.59 7.18
CA VAL A 244 33.08 26.96 6.68
C VAL A 244 34.45 27.61 6.93
N GLU A 245 35.04 27.40 8.11
CA GLU A 245 36.40 27.92 8.43
C GLU A 245 37.46 27.34 7.50
N ALA A 246 37.41 26.03 7.24
CA ALA A 246 38.31 25.38 6.30
C ALA A 246 38.14 25.93 4.87
N GLN A 247 36.92 26.20 4.45
CA GLN A 247 36.65 26.81 3.15
C GLN A 247 37.17 28.24 3.11
N ALA A 248 36.97 29.02 4.18
CA ALA A 248 37.50 30.39 4.29
C ALA A 248 39.03 30.44 4.24
N ALA A 249 39.70 29.44 4.82
CA ALA A 249 41.16 29.30 4.71
C ALA A 249 41.64 28.92 3.29
N ARG A 250 40.85 28.10 2.58
CA ARG A 250 41.21 27.58 1.24
C ARG A 250 40.97 28.61 0.14
N THR A 251 39.84 29.32 0.19
CA THR A 251 39.41 30.30 -0.82
C THR A 251 38.90 31.59 -0.20
N PRO A 252 39.71 32.40 0.50
CA PRO A 252 39.29 33.54 1.30
C PRO A 252 38.58 34.63 0.49
N GLU A 253 38.98 34.86 -0.73
CA GLU A 253 38.43 35.92 -1.60
C GLU A 253 37.21 35.51 -2.43
N ALA A 254 36.86 34.20 -2.42
CA ALA A 254 35.69 33.76 -3.13
C ALA A 254 34.42 34.28 -2.46
N THR A 255 33.39 34.57 -3.24
CA THR A 255 32.09 35.05 -2.75
C THR A 255 31.40 33.90 -1.96
N ALA A 256 31.04 34.16 -0.70
CA ALA A 256 30.38 33.24 0.20
C ALA A 256 28.88 33.48 0.35
N VAL A 257 28.46 34.76 0.34
CA VAL A 257 27.07 35.18 0.50
C VAL A 257 26.75 36.29 -0.50
N VAL A 258 25.60 36.18 -1.16
CA VAL A 258 25.02 37.22 -2.04
C VAL A 258 23.61 37.51 -1.56
N HIS A 259 23.34 38.78 -1.32
CA HIS A 259 22.02 39.28 -0.97
C HIS A 259 21.75 40.61 -1.65
N GLY A 260 20.96 40.62 -2.71
CA GLY A 260 20.78 41.79 -3.55
C GLY A 260 22.11 42.18 -4.21
N GLU A 261 22.56 43.45 -3.98
CA GLU A 261 23.85 43.95 -4.47
C GLU A 261 25.01 43.76 -3.47
N ILE A 262 24.74 43.17 -2.32
CA ILE A 262 25.73 42.94 -1.27
C ILE A 262 26.37 41.58 -1.48
N GLU A 263 27.70 41.55 -1.64
CA GLU A 263 28.49 40.32 -1.69
C GLU A 263 29.47 40.30 -0.51
N LEU A 264 29.56 39.15 0.16
CA LEU A 264 30.55 38.89 1.19
C LEU A 264 31.47 37.77 0.76
N SER A 265 32.79 37.98 0.90
CA SER A 265 33.76 36.91 0.71
C SER A 265 33.80 35.96 1.91
N TYR A 266 34.35 34.75 1.73
CA TYR A 266 34.54 33.82 2.83
C TYR A 266 35.39 34.39 3.97
N ARG A 267 36.38 35.22 3.66
CA ARG A 267 37.18 35.94 4.67
C ARG A 267 36.32 36.86 5.51
N GLU A 268 35.51 37.68 4.87
CA GLU A 268 34.67 38.65 5.57
C GLU A 268 33.55 37.98 6.36
N LEU A 269 32.93 36.93 5.80
CA LEU A 269 31.94 36.11 6.50
C LEU A 269 32.54 35.49 7.79
N ASN A 270 33.69 34.86 7.68
CA ASN A 270 34.37 34.25 8.81
C ASN A 270 34.79 35.28 9.87
N ARG A 271 35.26 36.44 9.44
CA ARG A 271 35.61 37.56 10.34
C ARG A 271 34.39 38.03 11.16
N ARG A 272 33.24 38.25 10.48
CA ARG A 272 32.00 38.70 11.13
C ARG A 272 31.46 37.62 12.08
N ALA A 273 31.45 36.36 11.65
CA ALA A 273 31.00 35.25 12.49
C ALA A 273 31.86 35.14 13.77
N ASN A 274 33.18 35.27 13.65
CA ASN A 274 34.08 35.23 14.81
C ASN A 274 33.87 36.41 15.77
N VAL A 275 33.60 37.61 15.27
CA VAL A 275 33.28 38.77 16.13
C VAL A 275 31.99 38.51 16.92
N LEU A 276 30.95 37.96 16.27
CA LEU A 276 29.70 37.62 16.93
C LEU A 276 29.90 36.49 17.95
N ALA A 277 30.64 35.45 17.60
CA ALA A 277 30.95 34.33 18.50
C ALA A 277 31.70 34.80 19.74
N HIS A 278 32.68 35.65 19.62
CA HIS A 278 33.39 36.24 20.77
C HIS A 278 32.47 37.05 21.69
N ARG A 279 31.55 37.83 21.11
CA ARG A 279 30.56 38.57 21.88
C ARG A 279 29.60 37.66 22.63
N LEU A 280 29.05 36.65 21.97
CA LEU A 280 28.15 35.64 22.59
C LEU A 280 28.85 34.90 23.73
N ARG A 281 30.12 34.53 23.57
CA ARG A 281 30.91 33.93 24.66
C ARG A 281 31.12 34.84 25.82
N ALA A 282 31.33 36.15 25.57
CA ALA A 282 31.45 37.15 26.67
C ALA A 282 30.15 37.30 27.47
N GLU A 283 28.99 37.06 26.81
CA GLU A 283 27.65 37.04 27.46
C GLU A 283 27.32 35.70 28.13
N GLY A 284 28.26 34.74 28.16
CA GLY A 284 28.10 33.47 28.83
C GLY A 284 27.53 32.35 27.96
N VAL A 285 27.41 32.51 26.67
CA VAL A 285 26.95 31.46 25.74
C VAL A 285 28.07 30.42 25.60
N GLY A 286 27.74 29.18 25.88
CA GLY A 286 28.60 28.01 25.78
C GLY A 286 27.87 26.82 25.12
N PRO A 287 28.45 25.62 25.15
CA PRO A 287 27.80 24.42 24.68
C PRO A 287 26.40 24.25 25.32
N ASP A 288 25.44 23.80 24.51
CA ASP A 288 24.03 23.53 24.90
C ASP A 288 23.25 24.76 25.47
N VAL A 289 23.78 25.96 25.26
CA VAL A 289 23.03 27.19 25.60
C VAL A 289 22.24 27.64 24.34
N PRO A 290 20.90 27.64 24.40
CA PRO A 290 20.07 28.07 23.26
C PRO A 290 20.18 29.59 23.03
N VAL A 291 20.42 29.98 21.78
CA VAL A 291 20.43 31.38 21.34
C VAL A 291 19.30 31.62 20.35
N GLY A 292 18.35 32.50 20.72
CA GLY A 292 17.23 32.86 19.83
C GLY A 292 17.68 33.82 18.73
N ILE A 293 17.30 33.55 17.48
CA ILE A 293 17.52 34.41 16.34
C ILE A 293 16.17 35.05 15.95
N ALA A 294 16.08 36.37 16.05
CA ALA A 294 14.89 37.15 15.68
C ALA A 294 15.26 38.26 14.71
N MET A 295 15.54 37.89 13.45
CA MET A 295 16.02 38.78 12.41
C MET A 295 15.22 38.64 11.12
N GLN A 296 15.16 39.70 10.32
CA GLN A 296 14.73 39.59 8.93
C GLN A 296 15.84 38.98 8.08
N ARG A 297 15.47 38.40 6.93
CA ARG A 297 16.47 37.83 6.00
C ARG A 297 17.41 38.94 5.52
N SER A 298 18.67 38.81 5.84
CA SER A 298 19.74 39.73 5.52
C SER A 298 21.08 39.01 5.46
N PRO A 299 22.18 39.61 4.99
CA PRO A 299 23.50 39.01 5.02
C PRO A 299 24.03 38.70 6.43
N GLU A 300 23.43 39.26 7.46
CA GLU A 300 23.80 39.03 8.87
C GLU A 300 23.09 37.84 9.50
N LEU A 301 22.00 37.31 8.88
CA LEU A 301 21.30 36.12 9.31
C LEU A 301 22.14 34.88 8.99
#